data_6226a3fc19ca3a958e4726fb0578cb19
#
_entry.id   6226a3fc19ca3a958e4726fb0578cb19
#
_cell.length_a   1.000
_cell.length_b   1.000
_cell.length_c   1.000
_cell.angle_alpha   90.00
_cell.angle_beta   90.00
_cell.angle_gamma   90.00
#
_symmetry.space_group_name_H-M   'P 1'
#
loop_
_entity.id
_entity.type
_entity.pdbx_description
1 polymer ?
#
loop_
_entity_poly.entity_id
_entity_poly.type
_entity_poly.pdbx_seq_one_letter_code
_entity_poly.pdbx_strand_id
1 'polypeptide(L)'
;MNGPARLALALSLAFAAAVAQSAPLAKGNILAANGIPKGEAPASSLPALKAALNGGWGLAANVTLTKDGRMYLVAAGTVSRILKGGDASKLTPEEMRGVNLNQREGDLDFGDDEVVDYHSPVELEKVAPLIPKAGTVFLHLSNVPGSTEAVAAMVKKRFSEVFKEGTPTNLVVVSNRGNLLIDLGREMPGLKRFHYVVPRGHNKVKGDFLVEAPSVIYSAKGYKADGIMVEYIAGHITPAYVDKLKKAGFEVVLGAVGCGAMPTADAVAASAPEYALAKDPAALYKALGGK
;
A
#
# COMPACT_ATOMS: atom_id res chain seq x y z
N MET A 1 -22.27 67.06 -38.09
CA MET A 1 -21.55 67.07 -36.82
C MET A 1 -21.32 65.63 -36.41
N ASN A 2 -20.06 65.28 -36.48
CA ASN A 2 -19.57 63.88 -36.37
C ASN A 2 -19.41 63.46 -34.91
N GLY A 3 -20.04 62.34 -34.49
CA GLY A 3 -19.77 61.66 -33.23
C GLY A 3 -18.96 60.39 -33.46
N PRO A 4 -17.83 60.18 -32.77
CA PRO A 4 -16.98 59.03 -33.02
C PRO A 4 -17.53 57.75 -32.40
N ALA A 5 -17.62 56.71 -33.22
CA ALA A 5 -17.88 55.37 -32.78
C ALA A 5 -16.71 54.86 -31.92
N ARG A 6 -17.03 54.54 -30.65
CA ARG A 6 -16.10 53.89 -29.76
C ARG A 6 -16.12 52.39 -30.06
N LEU A 7 -15.05 51.95 -30.69
CA LEU A 7 -14.74 50.53 -30.89
C LEU A 7 -14.39 49.92 -29.52
N ALA A 8 -15.30 49.20 -28.91
CA ALA A 8 -15.00 48.39 -27.72
C ALA A 8 -14.32 47.12 -28.17
N LEU A 9 -12.99 47.09 -28.09
CA LEU A 9 -12.18 45.89 -28.26
C LEU A 9 -12.37 45.01 -27.01
N ALA A 10 -13.25 44.02 -27.10
CA ALA A 10 -13.37 42.99 -26.08
C ALA A 10 -12.15 42.07 -26.19
N LEU A 11 -11.13 42.30 -25.39
CA LEU A 11 -10.05 41.37 -25.16
C LEU A 11 -10.60 40.18 -24.38
N SER A 12 -11.03 39.13 -25.07
CA SER A 12 -11.28 37.82 -24.50
C SER A 12 -9.94 37.20 -24.10
N LEU A 13 -9.50 37.48 -22.88
CA LEU A 13 -8.45 36.71 -22.24
C LEU A 13 -9.00 35.29 -21.98
N ALA A 14 -8.85 34.42 -22.97
CA ALA A 14 -8.91 33.00 -22.77
C ALA A 14 -7.74 32.63 -21.86
N PHE A 15 -7.96 32.60 -20.55
CA PHE A 15 -7.11 31.87 -19.64
C PHE A 15 -7.29 30.39 -19.98
N ALA A 16 -6.52 29.90 -20.95
CA ALA A 16 -6.17 28.50 -21.03
C ALA A 16 -5.37 28.21 -19.76
N ALA A 17 -6.06 27.77 -18.70
CA ALA A 17 -5.41 27.11 -17.61
C ALA A 17 -4.71 25.89 -18.21
N ALA A 18 -3.43 26.04 -18.54
CA ALA A 18 -2.56 24.92 -18.80
C ALA A 18 -2.58 24.11 -17.50
N VAL A 19 -3.41 23.09 -17.46
CA VAL A 19 -3.29 22.02 -16.49
C VAL A 19 -1.89 21.49 -16.76
N ALA A 20 -0.94 21.88 -15.92
CA ALA A 20 0.39 21.30 -15.94
C ALA A 20 0.16 19.80 -15.74
N GLN A 21 0.17 19.06 -16.85
CA GLN A 21 0.12 17.60 -16.79
C GLN A 21 1.34 17.19 -15.98
N SER A 22 1.11 16.80 -14.74
CA SER A 22 2.17 16.21 -13.93
C SER A 22 2.74 15.04 -14.72
N ALA A 23 4.07 14.91 -14.74
CA ALA A 23 4.71 13.78 -15.38
C ALA A 23 4.06 12.48 -14.89
N PRO A 24 3.80 11.50 -15.78
CA PRO A 24 3.17 10.26 -15.39
C PRO A 24 4.01 9.58 -14.30
N LEU A 25 3.35 8.94 -13.35
CA LEU A 25 4.02 8.16 -12.31
C LEU A 25 5.00 7.16 -12.96
N ALA A 26 6.21 7.09 -12.42
CA ALA A 26 7.16 6.07 -12.83
C ALA A 26 6.55 4.68 -12.58
N LYS A 27 6.86 3.73 -13.47
CA LYS A 27 6.34 2.36 -13.39
C LYS A 27 6.54 1.72 -12.00
N GLY A 28 7.74 1.90 -11.41
CA GLY A 28 8.09 1.39 -10.08
C GLY A 28 7.35 2.07 -8.91
N ASN A 29 6.64 3.16 -9.17
CA ASN A 29 5.83 3.88 -8.17
C ASN A 29 4.34 3.54 -8.26
N ILE A 30 3.94 2.70 -9.23
CA ILE A 30 2.62 2.09 -9.27
C ILE A 30 2.71 0.75 -8.55
N LEU A 31 2.01 0.65 -7.42
CA LEU A 31 2.13 -0.44 -6.48
C LEU A 31 1.07 -1.52 -6.76
N ALA A 32 1.49 -2.73 -7.09
CA ALA A 32 0.60 -3.88 -7.16
C ALA A 32 0.11 -4.26 -5.75
N ALA A 33 -1.20 -4.30 -5.56
CA ALA A 33 -1.80 -4.67 -4.28
C ALA A 33 -1.69 -6.18 -4.04
N ASN A 34 -0.81 -6.61 -3.13
CA ASN A 34 -0.51 -8.02 -2.84
C ASN A 34 -0.06 -8.85 -4.07
N GLY A 35 0.56 -8.21 -5.05
CA GLY A 35 0.98 -8.84 -6.31
C GLY A 35 -0.02 -8.69 -7.45
N ILE A 36 0.31 -9.26 -8.60
CA ILE A 36 -0.54 -9.27 -9.80
C ILE A 36 -1.05 -10.69 -10.00
N PRO A 37 -2.34 -10.96 -9.75
CA PRO A 37 -2.94 -12.27 -10.01
C PRO A 37 -2.72 -12.68 -11.49
N LYS A 38 -2.38 -13.95 -11.72
CA LYS A 38 -2.12 -14.47 -13.07
C LYS A 38 -2.73 -15.86 -13.21
N GLY A 39 -3.69 -15.99 -14.12
CA GLY A 39 -4.46 -17.22 -14.25
C GLY A 39 -5.21 -17.49 -12.94
N GLU A 40 -5.07 -18.69 -12.41
CA GLU A 40 -5.69 -19.13 -11.15
C GLU A 40 -4.90 -18.73 -9.89
N ALA A 41 -3.69 -18.17 -10.07
CA ALA A 41 -2.85 -17.76 -8.95
C ALA A 41 -3.41 -16.51 -8.24
N PRO A 42 -3.85 -16.63 -6.98
CA PRO A 42 -4.47 -15.51 -6.25
C PRO A 42 -3.43 -14.46 -5.82
N ALA A 43 -3.91 -13.31 -5.41
CA ALA A 43 -3.09 -12.31 -4.72
C ALA A 43 -2.36 -12.93 -3.51
N SER A 44 -1.17 -12.44 -3.18
CA SER A 44 -0.26 -12.97 -2.14
C SER A 44 0.36 -14.34 -2.45
N SER A 45 0.05 -14.97 -3.58
CA SER A 45 0.74 -16.17 -4.03
C SER A 45 2.11 -15.85 -4.63
N LEU A 46 3.01 -16.83 -4.67
CA LEU A 46 4.34 -16.63 -5.23
C LEU A 46 4.34 -16.21 -6.72
N PRO A 47 3.49 -16.79 -7.60
CA PRO A 47 3.38 -16.30 -8.97
C PRO A 47 2.92 -14.85 -9.07
N ALA A 48 1.93 -14.43 -8.27
CA ALA A 48 1.41 -13.07 -8.28
C ALA A 48 2.45 -12.05 -7.80
N LEU A 49 3.18 -12.36 -6.72
CA LEU A 49 4.26 -11.51 -6.20
C LEU A 49 5.42 -11.40 -7.20
N LYS A 50 5.84 -12.52 -7.79
CA LYS A 50 6.88 -12.53 -8.83
C LYS A 50 6.45 -11.76 -10.08
N ALA A 51 5.19 -11.83 -10.49
CA ALA A 51 4.68 -11.08 -11.64
C ALA A 51 4.82 -9.56 -11.42
N ALA A 52 4.52 -9.06 -10.22
CA ALA A 52 4.73 -7.65 -9.88
C ALA A 52 6.22 -7.28 -9.89
N LEU A 53 7.04 -7.99 -9.13
CA LEU A 53 8.46 -7.66 -8.92
C LEU A 53 9.27 -7.78 -10.21
N ASN A 54 9.13 -8.89 -10.97
CA ASN A 54 9.83 -9.09 -12.25
C ASN A 54 9.31 -8.13 -13.35
N GLY A 55 8.08 -7.68 -13.24
CA GLY A 55 7.51 -6.68 -14.14
C GLY A 55 8.06 -5.27 -13.92
N GLY A 56 8.90 -5.04 -12.90
CA GLY A 56 9.43 -3.72 -12.53
C GLY A 56 8.38 -2.80 -11.91
N TRP A 57 7.25 -3.36 -11.46
CA TRP A 57 6.24 -2.63 -10.69
C TRP A 57 6.68 -2.48 -9.25
N GLY A 58 6.11 -1.49 -8.56
CA GLY A 58 6.13 -1.48 -7.11
C GLY A 58 5.21 -2.58 -6.55
N LEU A 59 5.38 -2.87 -5.28
CA LEU A 59 4.56 -3.85 -4.55
C LEU A 59 4.10 -3.23 -3.23
N ALA A 60 2.83 -3.40 -2.89
CA ALA A 60 2.37 -3.19 -1.53
C ALA A 60 1.76 -4.50 -1.02
N ALA A 61 2.36 -5.07 0.02
CA ALA A 61 1.95 -6.36 0.57
C ALA A 61 1.68 -6.26 2.07
N ASN A 62 0.58 -6.88 2.52
CA ASN A 62 0.37 -7.11 3.94
C ASN A 62 1.36 -8.14 4.46
N VAL A 63 1.82 -7.96 5.70
CA VAL A 63 2.73 -8.86 6.38
C VAL A 63 2.07 -9.47 7.60
N THR A 64 2.12 -10.78 7.69
CA THR A 64 1.78 -11.55 8.89
C THR A 64 3.05 -12.15 9.48
N LEU A 65 3.22 -12.00 10.80
CA LEU A 65 4.29 -12.66 11.54
C LEU A 65 3.74 -13.94 12.19
N THR A 66 4.48 -15.03 12.04
CA THR A 66 4.21 -16.28 12.75
C THR A 66 4.78 -16.26 14.17
N LYS A 67 4.44 -17.28 14.97
CA LYS A 67 4.89 -17.44 16.35
C LYS A 67 6.42 -17.37 16.52
N ASP A 68 7.17 -17.89 15.56
CA ASP A 68 8.63 -17.87 15.54
C ASP A 68 9.23 -16.65 14.83
N GLY A 69 8.38 -15.66 14.46
CA GLY A 69 8.79 -14.40 13.85
C GLY A 69 9.11 -14.47 12.36
N ARG A 70 8.67 -15.50 11.63
CA ARG A 70 8.76 -15.49 10.18
C ARG A 70 7.75 -14.54 9.56
N MET A 71 8.14 -13.93 8.45
CA MET A 71 7.33 -12.94 7.72
C MET A 71 6.68 -13.58 6.49
N TYR A 72 5.36 -13.59 6.46
CA TYR A 72 4.58 -14.02 5.31
C TYR A 72 3.88 -12.83 4.65
N LEU A 73 3.95 -12.76 3.32
CA LEU A 73 3.36 -11.67 2.53
C LEU A 73 1.87 -11.96 2.28
N VAL A 74 1.10 -11.91 3.34
CA VAL A 74 -0.35 -12.15 3.33
C VAL A 74 -1.01 -11.39 4.48
N ALA A 75 -2.27 -10.97 4.28
CA ALA A 75 -3.03 -10.35 5.37
C ALA A 75 -3.43 -11.38 6.43
N ALA A 76 -3.23 -11.06 7.70
CA ALA A 76 -3.65 -11.91 8.82
C ALA A 76 -5.15 -12.24 8.76
N GLY A 77 -6.00 -11.28 8.37
CA GLY A 77 -7.43 -11.51 8.19
C GLY A 77 -7.77 -12.50 7.06
N THR A 78 -6.95 -12.61 6.02
CA THR A 78 -7.12 -13.64 4.98
C THR A 78 -6.83 -15.02 5.56
N VAL A 79 -5.73 -15.17 6.28
CA VAL A 79 -5.37 -16.44 6.94
C VAL A 79 -6.42 -16.83 7.98
N SER A 80 -6.83 -15.90 8.84
CA SER A 80 -7.86 -16.15 9.87
C SER A 80 -9.20 -16.57 9.27
N ARG A 81 -9.59 -16.01 8.13
CA ARG A 81 -10.82 -16.38 7.43
C ARG A 81 -10.73 -17.81 6.87
N ILE A 82 -9.62 -18.16 6.22
CA ILE A 82 -9.39 -19.53 5.70
C ILE A 82 -9.41 -20.55 6.85
N LEU A 83 -8.81 -20.19 7.99
CA LEU A 83 -8.74 -21.06 9.18
C LEU A 83 -9.98 -20.94 10.10
N LYS A 84 -11.08 -20.37 9.65
CA LYS A 84 -12.34 -20.21 10.42
C LYS A 84 -12.14 -19.58 11.80
N GLY A 85 -11.42 -18.45 11.84
CA GLY A 85 -11.18 -17.68 13.06
C GLY A 85 -9.84 -17.98 13.74
N GLY A 86 -8.97 -18.80 13.15
CA GLY A 86 -7.62 -19.03 13.65
C GLY A 86 -6.78 -17.75 13.68
N ASP A 87 -5.94 -17.61 14.70
CA ASP A 87 -5.01 -16.48 14.85
C ASP A 87 -3.71 -16.78 14.09
N ALA A 88 -3.54 -16.11 12.96
CA ALA A 88 -2.37 -16.28 12.08
C ALA A 88 -1.03 -16.09 12.81
N SER A 89 -0.98 -15.28 13.87
CA SER A 89 0.24 -15.03 14.65
C SER A 89 0.65 -16.18 15.57
N LYS A 90 -0.23 -17.13 15.79
CA LYS A 90 0.03 -18.33 16.60
C LYS A 90 0.47 -19.53 15.78
N LEU A 91 0.38 -19.42 14.45
CA LEU A 91 0.74 -20.51 13.55
C LEU A 91 2.25 -20.74 13.53
N THR A 92 2.61 -22.01 13.38
CA THR A 92 3.96 -22.41 12.98
C THR A 92 4.17 -22.21 11.48
N PRO A 93 5.42 -22.22 10.99
CA PRO A 93 5.68 -22.18 9.56
C PRO A 93 5.04 -23.33 8.77
N GLU A 94 4.95 -24.51 9.37
CA GLU A 94 4.30 -25.69 8.79
C GLU A 94 2.80 -25.46 8.59
N GLU A 95 2.13 -24.99 9.64
CA GLU A 95 0.70 -24.65 9.58
C GLU A 95 0.42 -23.53 8.58
N MET A 96 1.31 -22.51 8.51
CA MET A 96 1.18 -21.43 7.53
C MET A 96 1.34 -21.95 6.10
N ARG A 97 2.23 -22.92 5.84
CA ARG A 97 2.34 -23.57 4.54
C ARG A 97 1.13 -24.42 4.19
N GLY A 98 0.38 -24.90 5.19
CA GLY A 98 -0.88 -25.63 5.02
C GLY A 98 -2.07 -24.75 4.63
N VAL A 99 -1.94 -23.40 4.64
CA VAL A 99 -3.01 -22.50 4.23
C VAL A 99 -3.07 -22.42 2.71
N ASN A 100 -4.21 -22.74 2.09
CA ASN A 100 -4.42 -22.58 0.65
C ASN A 100 -5.13 -21.25 0.36
N LEU A 101 -4.48 -20.34 -0.34
CA LEU A 101 -5.01 -19.01 -0.68
C LEU A 101 -6.18 -19.05 -1.68
N ASN A 102 -6.37 -20.14 -2.42
CA ASN A 102 -7.52 -20.36 -3.30
C ASN A 102 -8.76 -20.83 -2.54
N GLN A 103 -8.61 -21.24 -1.29
CA GLN A 103 -9.74 -21.69 -0.48
C GLN A 103 -10.69 -20.53 -0.18
N ARG A 104 -11.96 -20.68 -0.52
CA ARG A 104 -13.03 -19.75 -0.19
C ARG A 104 -13.62 -20.08 1.19
N GLU A 105 -14.20 -19.08 1.84
CA GLU A 105 -14.92 -19.29 3.10
C GLU A 105 -16.13 -20.20 2.81
N GLY A 106 -16.16 -21.38 3.44
CA GLY A 106 -17.21 -22.37 3.23
C GLY A 106 -16.85 -23.58 2.36
N ASP A 107 -15.77 -23.52 1.58
CA ASP A 107 -15.34 -24.59 0.66
C ASP A 107 -14.62 -25.75 1.38
N LEU A 108 -15.13 -26.23 2.53
CA LEU A 108 -14.58 -27.41 3.20
C LEU A 108 -15.21 -28.72 2.75
N ASP A 109 -16.20 -28.67 1.87
CA ASP A 109 -16.75 -29.82 1.17
C ASP A 109 -16.29 -29.81 -0.29
N PHE A 110 -14.99 -30.04 -0.52
CA PHE A 110 -14.55 -30.44 -1.85
C PHE A 110 -15.06 -31.85 -2.07
N GLY A 111 -16.03 -31.99 -2.97
CA GLY A 111 -16.23 -33.30 -3.65
C GLY A 111 -14.88 -33.70 -4.24
N ASP A 112 -14.57 -34.98 -4.21
CA ASP A 112 -13.27 -35.60 -4.53
C ASP A 112 -12.67 -35.26 -5.92
N ASP A 113 -13.26 -34.38 -6.73
CA ASP A 113 -13.00 -34.23 -8.17
C ASP A 113 -12.47 -32.84 -8.61
N GLU A 114 -12.40 -31.80 -7.76
CA GLU A 114 -11.80 -30.52 -8.16
C GLU A 114 -10.38 -30.40 -7.63
N VAL A 115 -9.39 -30.55 -8.51
CA VAL A 115 -7.98 -30.19 -8.26
C VAL A 115 -7.88 -28.68 -8.22
N VAL A 116 -8.06 -28.10 -7.04
CA VAL A 116 -7.80 -26.67 -6.83
C VAL A 116 -6.29 -26.47 -6.72
N ASP A 117 -5.73 -25.64 -7.59
CA ASP A 117 -4.32 -25.27 -7.53
C ASP A 117 -3.95 -24.74 -6.13
N TYR A 118 -2.96 -25.38 -5.52
CA TYR A 118 -2.55 -25.08 -4.17
C TYR A 118 -1.56 -23.92 -4.14
N HIS A 119 -1.94 -22.81 -3.52
CA HIS A 119 -1.11 -21.64 -3.33
C HIS A 119 -0.99 -21.27 -1.85
N SER A 120 0.15 -21.56 -1.22
CA SER A 120 0.40 -21.17 0.15
C SER A 120 0.85 -19.70 0.27
N PRO A 121 0.68 -19.08 1.47
CA PRO A 121 1.31 -17.81 1.80
C PRO A 121 2.82 -17.84 1.60
N VAL A 122 3.38 -16.73 1.12
CA VAL A 122 4.78 -16.65 0.69
C VAL A 122 5.64 -16.04 1.79
N GLU A 123 6.68 -16.74 2.22
CA GLU A 123 7.70 -16.18 3.10
C GLU A 123 8.49 -15.07 2.38
N LEU A 124 8.86 -14.00 3.10
CA LEU A 124 9.61 -12.87 2.57
C LEU A 124 10.89 -13.30 1.84
N GLU A 125 11.57 -14.33 2.35
CA GLU A 125 12.82 -14.89 1.77
C GLU A 125 12.66 -15.37 0.33
N LYS A 126 11.46 -15.86 -0.03
CA LYS A 126 11.21 -16.37 -1.39
C LYS A 126 11.19 -15.27 -2.45
N VAL A 127 10.97 -14.03 -2.05
CA VAL A 127 10.91 -12.86 -2.95
C VAL A 127 11.99 -11.84 -2.68
N ALA A 128 12.67 -11.91 -1.56
CA ALA A 128 13.72 -10.98 -1.16
C ALA A 128 14.80 -10.73 -2.25
N PRO A 129 15.28 -11.75 -3.00
CA PRO A 129 16.25 -11.52 -4.08
C PRO A 129 15.73 -10.68 -5.24
N LEU A 130 14.41 -10.52 -5.36
CA LEU A 130 13.78 -9.73 -6.42
C LEU A 130 13.57 -8.27 -6.01
N ILE A 131 13.48 -7.99 -4.71
CA ILE A 131 13.17 -6.66 -4.18
C ILE A 131 14.15 -5.59 -4.65
N PRO A 132 15.48 -5.76 -4.61
CA PRO A 132 16.42 -4.71 -5.05
C PRO A 132 16.27 -4.30 -6.52
N LYS A 133 15.67 -5.17 -7.35
CA LYS A 133 15.48 -4.95 -8.80
C LYS A 133 14.07 -4.47 -9.17
N ALA A 134 13.17 -4.48 -8.21
CA ALA A 134 11.79 -4.05 -8.39
C ALA A 134 11.63 -2.52 -8.25
N GLY A 135 10.42 -2.03 -8.46
CA GLY A 135 10.02 -0.72 -7.96
C GLY A 135 10.00 -0.67 -6.42
N THR A 136 9.37 0.35 -5.87
CA THR A 136 9.29 0.49 -4.40
C THR A 136 8.41 -0.62 -3.80
N VAL A 137 8.89 -1.25 -2.73
CA VAL A 137 8.19 -2.33 -2.02
C VAL A 137 7.75 -1.87 -0.65
N PHE A 138 6.45 -1.85 -0.42
CA PHE A 138 5.81 -1.49 0.84
C PHE A 138 5.36 -2.74 1.59
N LEU A 139 5.88 -2.93 2.80
CA LEU A 139 5.51 -4.01 3.72
C LEU A 139 4.61 -3.47 4.82
N HIS A 140 3.35 -3.85 4.83
CA HIS A 140 2.34 -3.34 5.75
C HIS A 140 2.23 -4.19 7.02
N LEU A 141 2.72 -3.66 8.13
CA LEU A 141 2.78 -4.28 9.47
C LEU A 141 1.64 -3.76 10.37
N SER A 142 0.38 -4.01 10.04
CA SER A 142 -0.74 -3.45 10.81
C SER A 142 -1.24 -4.35 11.94
N ASN A 143 -1.30 -5.64 11.71
CA ASN A 143 -1.90 -6.62 12.63
C ASN A 143 -0.86 -7.57 13.24
N VAL A 144 0.30 -7.03 13.61
CA VAL A 144 1.35 -7.83 14.26
C VAL A 144 1.17 -7.76 15.77
N PRO A 145 0.99 -8.89 16.49
CA PRO A 145 0.81 -8.92 17.92
C PRO A 145 2.10 -8.63 18.67
N GLY A 146 1.98 -8.18 19.91
CA GLY A 146 3.09 -7.89 20.79
C GLY A 146 3.33 -6.40 21.04
N SER A 147 4.29 -6.08 21.93
CA SER A 147 4.72 -4.70 22.12
C SER A 147 5.43 -4.16 20.89
N THR A 148 5.43 -2.86 20.71
CA THR A 148 6.01 -2.24 19.50
C THR A 148 7.53 -2.43 19.45
N GLU A 149 8.19 -2.41 20.61
CA GLU A 149 9.62 -2.67 20.74
C GLU A 149 9.98 -4.12 20.34
N ALA A 150 9.20 -5.10 20.83
CA ALA A 150 9.44 -6.51 20.48
C ALA A 150 9.24 -6.77 18.99
N VAL A 151 8.21 -6.16 18.40
CA VAL A 151 7.96 -6.25 16.95
C VAL A 151 9.08 -5.58 16.16
N ALA A 152 9.54 -4.38 16.55
CA ALA A 152 10.62 -3.68 15.88
C ALA A 152 11.93 -4.49 15.92
N ALA A 153 12.27 -5.06 17.08
CA ALA A 153 13.44 -5.93 17.23
C ALA A 153 13.34 -7.20 16.34
N MET A 154 12.16 -7.80 16.27
CA MET A 154 11.89 -8.97 15.41
C MET A 154 12.02 -8.63 13.93
N VAL A 155 11.48 -7.50 13.48
CA VAL A 155 11.60 -7.00 12.09
C VAL A 155 13.08 -6.78 11.76
N LYS A 156 13.84 -6.10 12.63
CA LYS A 156 15.28 -5.89 12.44
C LYS A 156 16.03 -7.19 12.30
N LYS A 157 15.82 -8.13 13.24
CA LYS A 157 16.43 -9.46 13.18
C LYS A 157 16.12 -10.14 11.85
N ARG A 158 14.84 -10.16 11.47
CA ARG A 158 14.41 -10.84 10.25
C ARG A 158 14.97 -10.20 8.98
N PHE A 159 15.00 -8.86 8.91
CA PHE A 159 15.60 -8.17 7.77
C PHE A 159 17.11 -8.45 7.67
N SER A 160 17.84 -8.52 8.79
CA SER A 160 19.26 -8.88 8.81
C SER A 160 19.52 -10.32 8.33
N GLU A 161 18.59 -11.24 8.62
CA GLU A 161 18.68 -12.63 8.16
C GLU A 161 18.39 -12.77 6.65
N VAL A 162 17.43 -11.98 6.15
CA VAL A 162 16.94 -12.05 4.76
C VAL A 162 17.77 -11.21 3.80
N PHE A 163 18.18 -10.02 4.22
CA PHE A 163 18.93 -9.06 3.42
C PHE A 163 20.37 -8.95 3.93
N LYS A 164 21.19 -9.97 3.64
CA LYS A 164 22.58 -10.07 4.14
C LYS A 164 23.49 -8.91 3.71
N GLU A 165 23.20 -8.28 2.56
CA GLU A 165 23.95 -7.13 2.03
C GLU A 165 23.40 -5.78 2.56
N GLY A 166 22.46 -5.82 3.48
CA GLY A 166 21.75 -4.64 4.00
C GLY A 166 20.32 -4.52 3.46
N THR A 167 19.48 -3.83 4.20
CA THR A 167 18.09 -3.59 3.81
C THR A 167 18.02 -2.78 2.51
N PRO A 168 17.31 -3.24 1.47
CA PRO A 168 17.19 -2.51 0.21
C PRO A 168 16.62 -1.11 0.40
N THR A 169 17.17 -0.11 -0.29
CA THR A 169 16.74 1.30 -0.18
C THR A 169 15.33 1.55 -0.73
N ASN A 170 14.84 0.65 -1.60
CA ASN A 170 13.49 0.67 -2.13
C ASN A 170 12.48 -0.10 -1.27
N LEU A 171 12.88 -0.57 -0.08
CA LEU A 171 11.99 -1.23 0.88
C LEU A 171 11.47 -0.20 1.89
N VAL A 172 10.16 -0.18 2.05
CA VAL A 172 9.43 0.72 2.95
C VAL A 172 8.55 -0.10 3.90
N VAL A 173 8.54 0.24 5.17
CA VAL A 173 7.61 -0.34 6.13
C VAL A 173 6.46 0.61 6.38
N VAL A 174 5.24 0.06 6.41
CA VAL A 174 4.00 0.81 6.65
C VAL A 174 3.31 0.27 7.89
N SER A 175 2.81 1.14 8.76
CA SER A 175 2.00 0.73 9.90
C SER A 175 1.01 1.82 10.34
N ASN A 176 -0.14 1.40 10.85
CA ASN A 176 -1.07 2.27 11.58
C ASN A 176 -0.68 2.42 13.07
N ARG A 177 0.27 1.62 13.56
CA ARG A 177 0.78 1.67 14.93
C ARG A 177 1.91 2.68 15.02
N GLY A 178 1.61 3.92 15.41
CA GLY A 178 2.58 5.01 15.43
C GLY A 178 3.83 4.73 16.29
N ASN A 179 3.64 4.12 17.47
CA ASN A 179 4.78 3.74 18.31
C ASN A 179 5.69 2.70 17.64
N LEU A 180 5.12 1.79 16.82
CA LEU A 180 5.94 0.85 16.05
C LEU A 180 6.83 1.59 15.03
N LEU A 181 6.34 2.65 14.39
CA LEU A 181 7.15 3.46 13.47
C LEU A 181 8.30 4.16 14.21
N ILE A 182 8.06 4.64 15.44
CA ILE A 182 9.10 5.24 16.29
C ILE A 182 10.17 4.19 16.64
N ASP A 183 9.74 3.02 17.10
CA ASP A 183 10.65 1.94 17.52
C ASP A 183 11.47 1.38 16.35
N LEU A 184 10.82 1.19 15.17
CA LEU A 184 11.52 0.82 13.94
C LEU A 184 12.57 1.86 13.55
N GLY A 185 12.27 3.16 13.70
CA GLY A 185 13.24 4.22 13.43
C GLY A 185 14.42 4.23 14.39
N ARG A 186 14.24 3.76 15.61
CA ARG A 186 15.33 3.61 16.60
C ARG A 186 16.18 2.40 16.27
N GLU A 187 15.54 1.28 15.93
CA GLU A 187 16.22 0.02 15.63
C GLU A 187 16.90 -0.01 14.25
N MET A 188 16.33 0.70 13.27
CA MET A 188 16.72 0.72 11.86
C MET A 188 16.66 2.15 11.30
N PRO A 189 17.62 3.04 11.63
CA PRO A 189 17.53 4.49 11.28
C PRO A 189 17.44 4.77 9.78
N GLY A 190 17.98 3.89 8.93
CA GLY A 190 17.91 4.04 7.45
C GLY A 190 16.66 3.47 6.81
N LEU A 191 15.78 2.83 7.58
CA LEU A 191 14.55 2.24 7.04
C LEU A 191 13.49 3.33 6.82
N LYS A 192 12.96 3.44 5.61
CA LYS A 192 11.84 4.31 5.27
C LYS A 192 10.54 3.80 5.90
N ARG A 193 9.78 4.68 6.55
CA ARG A 193 8.59 4.31 7.35
C ARG A 193 7.42 5.21 7.00
N PHE A 194 6.30 4.60 6.64
CA PHE A 194 5.09 5.32 6.29
C PHE A 194 3.98 5.08 7.33
N HIS A 195 3.30 6.15 7.67
CA HIS A 195 2.09 6.04 8.49
C HIS A 195 0.90 5.65 7.64
N TYR A 196 0.27 4.51 7.97
CA TYR A 196 -0.97 4.09 7.33
C TYR A 196 -2.17 4.75 8.00
N VAL A 197 -3.01 5.36 7.19
CA VAL A 197 -4.19 6.09 7.64
C VAL A 197 -5.43 5.57 6.94
N VAL A 198 -6.40 5.15 7.75
CA VAL A 198 -7.79 5.00 7.34
C VAL A 198 -8.47 6.33 7.66
N PRO A 199 -8.83 7.17 6.67
CA PRO A 199 -9.37 8.50 6.94
C PRO A 199 -10.86 8.45 7.35
N ARG A 200 -11.28 7.35 7.96
CA ARG A 200 -12.61 7.15 8.52
C ARG A 200 -12.48 6.77 9.99
N GLY A 201 -12.98 7.62 10.85
CA GLY A 201 -13.09 7.35 12.29
C GLY A 201 -14.52 7.00 12.67
N HIS A 202 -14.68 6.35 13.81
CA HIS A 202 -15.97 6.08 14.43
C HIS A 202 -16.07 6.79 15.77
N ASN A 203 -17.18 7.47 16.00
CA ASN A 203 -17.51 8.08 17.29
C ASN A 203 -18.91 7.65 17.70
N LYS A 204 -19.03 6.95 18.83
CA LYS A 204 -20.31 6.41 19.34
C LYS A 204 -21.39 7.48 19.51
N VAL A 205 -21.00 8.75 19.73
CA VAL A 205 -21.94 9.86 19.92
C VAL A 205 -22.27 10.55 18.60
N LYS A 206 -21.29 10.70 17.69
CA LYS A 206 -21.41 11.46 16.43
C LYS A 206 -21.52 10.58 15.18
N GLY A 207 -21.42 9.25 15.34
CA GLY A 207 -21.34 8.33 14.21
C GLY A 207 -19.99 8.33 13.52
N ASP A 208 -19.94 7.84 12.28
CA ASP A 208 -18.74 7.83 11.47
C ASP A 208 -18.35 9.24 11.03
N PHE A 209 -17.08 9.56 11.08
CA PHE A 209 -16.51 10.82 10.62
C PHE A 209 -15.26 10.62 9.77
N LEU A 210 -14.96 11.59 8.94
CA LEU A 210 -13.77 11.58 8.09
C LEU A 210 -12.63 12.36 8.76
N VAL A 211 -11.43 11.79 8.75
CA VAL A 211 -10.25 12.40 9.38
C VAL A 211 -9.62 13.41 8.43
N GLU A 212 -9.51 14.65 8.87
CA GLU A 212 -8.95 15.75 8.09
C GLU A 212 -7.42 15.71 7.97
N ALA A 213 -6.87 16.23 6.87
CA ALA A 213 -5.44 16.26 6.61
C ALA A 213 -4.58 16.84 7.75
N PRO A 214 -4.97 17.92 8.46
CA PRO A 214 -4.18 18.43 9.59
C PRO A 214 -3.97 17.41 10.72
N SER A 215 -4.99 16.61 11.03
CA SER A 215 -4.88 15.55 12.07
C SER A 215 -3.94 14.43 11.65
N VAL A 216 -3.98 14.06 10.36
CA VAL A 216 -3.07 13.07 9.78
C VAL A 216 -1.63 13.57 9.82
N ILE A 217 -1.39 14.82 9.42
CA ILE A 217 -0.08 15.48 9.46
C ILE A 217 0.48 15.50 10.88
N TYR A 218 -0.35 15.89 11.86
CA TYR A 218 0.06 15.92 13.26
C TYR A 218 0.51 14.53 13.74
N SER A 219 -0.28 13.51 13.47
CA SER A 219 0.04 12.11 13.85
C SER A 219 1.33 11.64 13.16
N ALA A 220 1.44 11.81 11.85
CA ALA A 220 2.60 11.36 11.09
C ALA A 220 3.91 12.03 11.55
N LYS A 221 3.87 13.34 11.87
CA LYS A 221 5.01 14.06 12.49
C LYS A 221 5.38 13.48 13.85
N GLY A 222 4.39 13.24 14.70
CA GLY A 222 4.60 12.65 16.03
C GLY A 222 5.23 11.25 15.95
N TYR A 223 4.90 10.47 14.92
CA TYR A 223 5.45 9.14 14.69
C TYR A 223 6.76 9.15 13.90
N LYS A 224 7.26 10.32 13.52
CA LYS A 224 8.49 10.47 12.70
C LYS A 224 8.42 9.66 11.41
N ALA A 225 7.26 9.65 10.77
CA ALA A 225 7.07 8.98 9.49
C ALA A 225 7.70 9.79 8.35
N ASP A 226 8.25 9.10 7.36
CA ASP A 226 8.82 9.70 6.15
C ASP A 226 7.72 9.98 5.12
N GLY A 227 6.61 9.23 5.18
CA GLY A 227 5.48 9.39 4.29
C GLY A 227 4.17 8.86 4.89
N ILE A 228 3.12 8.98 4.10
CA ILE A 228 1.76 8.62 4.48
C ILE A 228 1.14 7.74 3.39
N MET A 229 0.65 6.57 3.78
CA MET A 229 -0.22 5.75 2.95
C MET A 229 -1.66 6.00 3.38
N VAL A 230 -2.44 6.64 2.53
CA VAL A 230 -3.83 6.99 2.82
C VAL A 230 -4.80 6.11 2.03
N GLU A 231 -5.75 5.49 2.73
CA GLU A 231 -6.83 4.75 2.08
C GLU A 231 -7.68 5.71 1.23
N TYR A 232 -7.90 5.34 -0.04
CA TYR A 232 -8.66 6.18 -0.95
C TYR A 232 -10.16 6.11 -0.64
N ILE A 233 -10.75 7.25 -0.37
CA ILE A 233 -12.20 7.45 -0.24
C ILE A 233 -12.61 8.52 -1.24
N ALA A 234 -13.38 8.11 -2.25
CA ALA A 234 -13.86 9.01 -3.29
C ALA A 234 -14.63 10.20 -2.68
N GLY A 235 -14.37 11.40 -3.19
CA GLY A 235 -15.00 12.64 -2.70
C GLY A 235 -14.39 13.20 -1.39
N HIS A 236 -13.68 12.39 -0.60
CA HIS A 236 -12.99 12.86 0.61
C HIS A 236 -11.48 13.06 0.39
N ILE A 237 -10.81 12.07 -0.17
CA ILE A 237 -9.39 12.20 -0.53
C ILE A 237 -9.31 12.93 -1.87
N THR A 238 -9.31 14.24 -1.78
CA THR A 238 -9.26 15.16 -2.92
C THR A 238 -7.82 15.54 -3.27
N PRO A 239 -7.56 16.12 -4.45
CA PRO A 239 -6.25 16.69 -4.76
C PRO A 239 -5.75 17.68 -3.71
N ALA A 240 -6.64 18.52 -3.16
CA ALA A 240 -6.30 19.46 -2.09
C ALA A 240 -5.93 18.76 -0.78
N TYR A 241 -6.51 17.60 -0.49
CA TYR A 241 -6.13 16.79 0.67
C TYR A 241 -4.69 16.26 0.50
N VAL A 242 -4.39 15.65 -0.64
CA VAL A 242 -3.05 15.13 -0.96
C VAL A 242 -2.01 16.25 -0.97
N ASP A 243 -2.32 17.38 -1.59
CA ASP A 243 -1.44 18.56 -1.64
C ASP A 243 -1.06 19.09 -0.24
N LYS A 244 -2.01 19.09 0.72
CA LYS A 244 -1.72 19.45 2.12
C LYS A 244 -0.70 18.50 2.75
N LEU A 245 -0.80 17.18 2.50
CA LEU A 245 0.15 16.20 3.02
C LEU A 245 1.55 16.41 2.41
N LYS A 246 1.63 16.63 1.10
CA LYS A 246 2.88 16.91 0.37
C LYS A 246 3.55 18.22 0.84
N LYS A 247 2.78 19.30 0.99
CA LYS A 247 3.26 20.59 1.53
C LYS A 247 3.77 20.48 2.96
N ALA A 248 3.30 19.51 3.73
CA ALA A 248 3.80 19.22 5.06
C ALA A 248 5.12 18.40 5.07
N GLY A 249 5.63 18.01 3.88
CA GLY A 249 6.90 17.33 3.67
C GLY A 249 6.80 15.80 3.60
N PHE A 250 5.60 15.24 3.43
CA PHE A 250 5.41 13.79 3.34
C PHE A 250 5.35 13.31 1.90
N GLU A 251 5.97 12.17 1.61
CA GLU A 251 5.64 11.36 0.45
C GLU A 251 4.26 10.72 0.65
N VAL A 252 3.45 10.65 -0.40
CA VAL A 252 2.06 10.16 -0.30
C VAL A 252 1.86 8.94 -1.18
N VAL A 253 1.36 7.86 -0.57
CA VAL A 253 0.76 6.72 -1.29
C VAL A 253 -0.74 6.91 -1.33
N LEU A 254 -1.32 6.98 -2.52
CA LEU A 254 -2.77 7.02 -2.71
C LEU A 254 -3.31 5.61 -2.88
N GLY A 255 -4.17 5.20 -1.96
CA GLY A 255 -4.69 3.84 -1.85
C GLY A 255 -4.03 3.03 -0.74
N ALA A 256 -4.66 1.95 -0.33
CA ALA A 256 -4.18 1.10 0.75
C ALA A 256 -4.44 -0.39 0.47
N VAL A 257 -3.60 -1.23 1.06
CA VAL A 257 -3.70 -2.69 0.90
C VAL A 257 -4.79 -3.22 1.83
N GLY A 258 -5.83 -3.78 1.26
CA GLY A 258 -6.72 -4.67 2.03
C GLY A 258 -8.19 -4.29 2.11
N CYS A 259 -8.61 -3.03 2.14
CA CYS A 259 -10.00 -2.71 2.45
C CYS A 259 -10.61 -1.52 1.70
N GLY A 260 -9.85 -0.74 0.97
CA GLY A 260 -10.35 0.48 0.34
C GLY A 260 -10.70 0.31 -1.14
N ALA A 261 -11.41 1.29 -1.67
CA ALA A 261 -11.51 1.47 -3.10
C ALA A 261 -10.12 1.83 -3.67
N MET A 262 -9.79 1.27 -4.84
CA MET A 262 -8.58 1.70 -5.54
C MET A 262 -8.80 3.08 -6.16
N PRO A 263 -7.79 3.96 -6.17
CA PRO A 263 -7.89 5.24 -6.83
C PRO A 263 -8.07 5.04 -8.34
N THR A 264 -8.89 5.89 -8.95
CA THR A 264 -9.02 5.95 -10.42
C THR A 264 -7.82 6.67 -11.03
N ALA A 265 -7.58 6.48 -12.33
CA ALA A 265 -6.52 7.17 -13.04
C ALA A 265 -6.67 8.71 -12.94
N ASP A 266 -7.91 9.22 -13.04
CA ASP A 266 -8.21 10.64 -12.91
C ASP A 266 -7.88 11.16 -11.50
N ALA A 267 -8.19 10.39 -10.46
CA ALA A 267 -7.86 10.76 -9.08
C ALA A 267 -6.33 10.78 -8.86
N VAL A 268 -5.60 9.83 -9.43
CA VAL A 268 -4.13 9.80 -9.38
C VAL A 268 -3.53 10.97 -10.15
N ALA A 269 -3.99 11.22 -11.37
CA ALA A 269 -3.52 12.33 -12.20
C ALA A 269 -3.76 13.69 -11.53
N ALA A 270 -4.96 13.89 -10.99
CA ALA A 270 -5.33 15.15 -10.33
C ALA A 270 -4.60 15.38 -9.00
N SER A 271 -4.31 14.31 -8.24
CA SER A 271 -3.66 14.40 -6.93
C SER A 271 -2.14 14.38 -7.01
N ALA A 272 -1.57 13.85 -8.08
CA ALA A 272 -0.13 13.67 -8.32
C ALA A 272 0.62 13.15 -7.07
N PRO A 273 0.22 11.99 -6.49
CA PRO A 273 0.91 11.40 -5.36
C PRO A 273 2.28 10.86 -5.81
N GLU A 274 3.17 10.56 -4.87
CA GLU A 274 4.44 9.90 -5.17
C GLU A 274 4.25 8.43 -5.56
N TYR A 275 3.22 7.79 -5.00
CA TYR A 275 2.88 6.38 -5.27
C TYR A 275 1.37 6.20 -5.39
N ALA A 276 0.94 5.26 -6.23
CA ALA A 276 -0.46 4.88 -6.34
C ALA A 276 -0.65 3.37 -6.27
N LEU A 277 -1.63 2.91 -5.51
CA LEU A 277 -1.97 1.51 -5.41
C LEU A 277 -2.93 1.11 -6.52
N ALA A 278 -2.71 -0.06 -7.12
CA ALA A 278 -3.56 -0.60 -8.16
C ALA A 278 -3.73 -2.13 -8.05
N LYS A 279 -4.89 -2.63 -8.43
CA LYS A 279 -5.10 -4.08 -8.67
C LYS A 279 -4.46 -4.50 -9.99
N ASP A 280 -4.61 -3.65 -11.01
CA ASP A 280 -3.97 -3.80 -12.31
C ASP A 280 -3.04 -2.59 -12.55
N PRO A 281 -1.75 -2.71 -12.20
CA PRO A 281 -0.79 -1.63 -12.36
C PRO A 281 -0.51 -1.29 -13.83
N ALA A 282 -0.63 -2.25 -14.75
CA ALA A 282 -0.42 -2.00 -16.16
C ALA A 282 -1.56 -1.16 -16.76
N ALA A 283 -2.81 -1.46 -16.41
CA ALA A 283 -3.95 -0.66 -16.81
C ALA A 283 -3.87 0.76 -16.27
N LEU A 284 -3.52 0.94 -14.98
CA LEU A 284 -3.34 2.27 -14.40
C LEU A 284 -2.21 3.04 -15.09
N TYR A 285 -1.05 2.41 -15.31
CA TYR A 285 0.09 3.05 -15.99
C TYR A 285 -0.26 3.55 -17.38
N LYS A 286 -0.94 2.69 -18.17
CA LYS A 286 -1.42 3.05 -19.51
C LYS A 286 -2.41 4.22 -19.47
N ALA A 287 -3.37 4.20 -18.52
CA ALA A 287 -4.35 5.27 -18.36
C ALA A 287 -3.71 6.61 -17.94
N LEU A 288 -2.56 6.58 -17.26
CA LEU A 288 -1.76 7.77 -16.91
C LEU A 288 -0.82 8.23 -18.08
N GLY A 289 -0.90 7.63 -19.26
CA GLY A 289 -0.07 7.99 -20.42
C GLY A 289 1.29 7.31 -20.45
N GLY A 290 1.52 6.30 -19.63
CA GLY A 290 2.73 5.47 -19.67
C GLY A 290 2.81 4.63 -20.96
N LYS A 291 4.03 4.43 -21.47
CA LYS A 291 4.33 3.65 -22.69
C LYS A 291 5.02 2.35 -22.35
#